data_b90b1e04f717fb41069cbda80387a6d7
#
_entry.id   b90b1e04f717fb41069cbda80387a6d7
#
_cell.length_a   1.000
_cell.length_b   1.000
_cell.length_c   1.000
_cell.angle_alpha   90.00
_cell.angle_beta   90.00
_cell.angle_gamma   90.00
#
_symmetry.space_group_name_H-M   'P 1'
#
loop_
_entity.id
_entity.type
_entity.pdbx_description
1 polymer ?
#
loop_
_entity_poly.entity_id
_entity_poly.type
_entity_poly.pdbx_seq_one_letter_code
_entity_poly.pdbx_strand_id
1 'polypeptide(L)'
;MKFGVVVFPGSNCDHDAYHVISKHVGQPVDFIWHRQTDLSGYDAIIIPGGFSYGDYLRAGALARFSPVMTALKDFAAQGKYVFGICNGFQILCEAGLLPGALIRNSGLHFVCRHVNIRTENKNTPFTSQLENGNVLSIPIAHAEGNYVCDDETFERLEENGQIVFRYCDEEGEITPESNPNGARSNIAGICSENRNVLGMMPHPERACEEMLGSNDGRDIFRSLTNAIAGI
;
A
#
# COMPACT_ATOMS: atom_id res chain seq x y z
N MET A 1 -7.08 5.96 19.14
CA MET A 1 -7.16 5.26 17.84
C MET A 1 -6.65 3.83 17.97
N LYS A 2 -7.10 2.92 17.10
CA LYS A 2 -6.69 1.53 17.13
C LYS A 2 -6.54 1.00 15.71
N PHE A 3 -5.43 0.30 15.45
CA PHE A 3 -5.12 -0.31 14.15
C PHE A 3 -5.42 -1.80 14.16
N GLY A 4 -5.73 -2.32 12.97
CA GLY A 4 -5.80 -3.76 12.72
C GLY A 4 -4.89 -4.16 11.57
N VAL A 5 -4.17 -5.27 11.71
CA VAL A 5 -3.36 -5.87 10.64
C VAL A 5 -3.99 -7.19 10.25
N VAL A 6 -4.45 -7.29 9.00
CA VAL A 6 -5.10 -8.51 8.51
C VAL A 6 -4.07 -9.61 8.28
N VAL A 7 -4.38 -10.82 8.74
CA VAL A 7 -3.55 -12.01 8.54
C VAL A 7 -4.30 -13.00 7.65
N PHE A 8 -3.78 -13.22 6.45
CA PHE A 8 -4.22 -14.30 5.56
C PHE A 8 -3.28 -15.50 5.67
N PRO A 9 -3.72 -16.70 5.31
CA PRO A 9 -2.81 -17.80 5.09
C PRO A 9 -1.73 -17.41 4.07
N GLY A 10 -0.45 -17.42 4.48
CA GLY A 10 0.67 -17.01 3.62
C GLY A 10 1.05 -15.51 3.70
N SER A 11 0.41 -14.68 4.54
CA SER A 11 0.97 -13.36 4.90
C SER A 11 2.31 -13.53 5.59
N ASN A 12 3.26 -12.65 5.33
CA ASN A 12 4.57 -12.68 6.00
C ASN A 12 5.09 -11.31 6.43
N CYS A 13 4.49 -10.21 5.99
CA CYS A 13 4.85 -8.85 6.42
C CYS A 13 3.86 -8.28 7.46
N ASP A 14 2.99 -9.11 8.00
CA ASP A 14 2.03 -8.76 9.04
C ASP A 14 2.73 -8.36 10.35
N HIS A 15 3.78 -9.08 10.73
CA HIS A 15 4.59 -8.75 11.90
C HIS A 15 5.38 -7.45 11.72
N ASP A 16 5.88 -7.15 10.51
CA ASP A 16 6.57 -5.89 10.21
C ASP A 16 5.61 -4.71 10.38
N ALA A 17 4.40 -4.80 9.80
CA ALA A 17 3.35 -3.79 9.94
C ALA A 17 2.93 -3.61 11.42
N TYR A 18 2.73 -4.72 12.13
CA TYR A 18 2.42 -4.69 13.58
C TYR A 18 3.53 -4.00 14.38
N HIS A 19 4.79 -4.33 14.09
CA HIS A 19 5.96 -3.75 14.75
C HIS A 19 6.00 -2.23 14.58
N VAL A 20 5.87 -1.75 13.33
CA VAL A 20 5.89 -0.31 13.05
C VAL A 20 4.78 0.40 13.81
N ILE A 21 3.54 -0.07 13.76
CA ILE A 21 2.42 0.57 14.45
C ILE A 21 2.64 0.56 15.97
N SER A 22 3.04 -0.57 16.54
CA SER A 22 3.20 -0.70 17.99
C SER A 22 4.42 0.04 18.55
N LYS A 23 5.56 0.04 17.83
CA LYS A 23 6.84 0.54 18.33
C LYS A 23 7.22 1.93 17.81
N HIS A 24 6.96 2.21 16.52
CA HIS A 24 7.36 3.48 15.91
C HIS A 24 6.24 4.51 15.88
N VAL A 25 5.00 4.06 15.71
CA VAL A 25 3.80 4.91 15.78
C VAL A 25 3.26 5.00 17.21
N GLY A 26 3.48 3.96 18.03
CA GLY A 26 3.08 3.94 19.42
C GLY A 26 1.56 3.80 19.62
N GLN A 27 0.87 3.15 18.69
CA GLN A 27 -0.58 2.99 18.75
C GLN A 27 -0.99 1.54 19.04
N PRO A 28 -2.13 1.31 19.70
CA PRO A 28 -2.72 -0.01 19.86
C PRO A 28 -2.97 -0.66 18.49
N VAL A 29 -2.56 -1.91 18.37
CA VAL A 29 -2.71 -2.70 17.13
C VAL A 29 -3.00 -4.16 17.46
N ASP A 30 -3.94 -4.77 16.71
CA ASP A 30 -4.25 -6.19 16.80
C ASP A 30 -4.04 -6.88 15.46
N PHE A 31 -3.75 -8.18 15.50
CA PHE A 31 -3.91 -9.03 14.33
C PHE A 31 -5.37 -9.38 14.10
N ILE A 32 -5.83 -9.28 12.86
CA ILE A 32 -7.19 -9.63 12.42
C ILE A 32 -7.10 -10.86 11.53
N TRP A 33 -7.60 -11.98 12.02
CA TRP A 33 -7.64 -13.20 11.21
C TRP A 33 -8.62 -13.05 10.03
N HIS A 34 -8.26 -13.50 8.85
CA HIS A 34 -9.00 -13.29 7.60
C HIS A 34 -10.47 -13.76 7.62
N ARG A 35 -10.87 -14.50 8.65
CA ARG A 35 -12.27 -14.94 8.85
C ARG A 35 -13.09 -14.00 9.74
N GLN A 36 -12.44 -13.05 10.41
CA GLN A 36 -13.12 -12.08 11.26
C GLN A 36 -13.90 -11.08 10.39
N THR A 37 -15.13 -10.78 10.79
CA THR A 37 -16.04 -9.88 10.07
C THR A 37 -16.41 -8.63 10.88
N ASP A 38 -16.12 -8.59 12.18
CA ASP A 38 -16.33 -7.41 13.01
C ASP A 38 -15.06 -6.55 13.03
N LEU A 39 -15.13 -5.40 12.36
CA LEU A 39 -14.08 -4.39 12.30
C LEU A 39 -14.44 -3.09 13.04
N SER A 40 -15.53 -3.08 13.79
CA SER A 40 -16.09 -1.87 14.43
C SER A 40 -15.14 -1.23 15.44
N GLY A 41 -14.23 -2.00 16.03
CA GLY A 41 -13.27 -1.52 17.04
C GLY A 41 -12.02 -0.84 16.47
N TYR A 42 -11.88 -0.71 15.15
CA TYR A 42 -10.68 -0.18 14.50
C TYR A 42 -10.95 1.16 13.82
N ASP A 43 -9.90 1.99 13.72
CA ASP A 43 -9.88 3.27 13.01
C ASP A 43 -9.15 3.15 11.66
N ALA A 44 -8.17 2.26 11.57
CA ALA A 44 -7.47 1.94 10.34
C ALA A 44 -7.13 0.44 10.24
N ILE A 45 -7.18 -0.10 9.03
CA ILE A 45 -6.84 -1.49 8.72
C ILE A 45 -5.68 -1.52 7.74
N ILE A 46 -4.65 -2.33 8.06
CA ILE A 46 -3.52 -2.60 7.17
C ILE A 46 -3.69 -4.00 6.58
N ILE A 47 -3.60 -4.09 5.26
CA ILE A 47 -3.48 -5.35 4.54
C ILE A 47 -1.99 -5.50 4.18
N PRO A 48 -1.27 -6.40 4.84
CA PRO A 48 0.18 -6.49 4.71
C PRO A 48 0.61 -7.16 3.42
N GLY A 49 1.91 -7.08 3.14
CA GLY A 49 2.56 -7.87 2.11
C GLY A 49 2.67 -9.35 2.46
N GLY A 50 3.10 -10.12 1.48
CA GLY A 50 3.27 -11.57 1.59
C GLY A 50 2.81 -12.29 0.34
N PHE A 51 2.41 -13.54 0.51
CA PHE A 51 1.95 -14.44 -0.54
C PHE A 51 0.63 -15.07 -0.11
N SER A 52 -0.43 -14.24 0.03
CA SER A 52 -1.73 -14.69 0.53
C SER A 52 -2.26 -15.89 -0.29
N TYR A 53 -2.58 -16.98 0.39
CA TYR A 53 -2.98 -18.26 -0.20
C TYR A 53 -1.96 -18.81 -1.22
N GLY A 54 -0.65 -18.47 -1.08
CA GLY A 54 0.41 -18.92 -1.97
C GLY A 54 0.35 -18.34 -3.38
N ASP A 55 -0.33 -17.21 -3.57
CA ASP A 55 -0.57 -16.55 -4.86
C ASP A 55 -1.19 -17.46 -5.94
N TYR A 56 -1.94 -18.50 -5.51
CA TYR A 56 -2.65 -19.37 -6.43
C TYR A 56 -3.60 -18.57 -7.31
N LEU A 57 -3.63 -18.92 -8.61
CA LEU A 57 -4.27 -18.23 -9.73
C LEU A 57 -3.50 -16.94 -10.11
N ARG A 58 -3.35 -15.98 -9.20
CA ARG A 58 -2.52 -14.79 -9.23
C ARG A 58 -2.54 -14.13 -7.84
N ALA A 59 -1.59 -13.25 -7.59
CA ALA A 59 -1.46 -12.59 -6.30
C ALA A 59 -2.76 -11.85 -5.90
N GLY A 60 -3.22 -12.10 -4.68
CA GLY A 60 -4.43 -11.50 -4.12
C GLY A 60 -5.77 -12.13 -4.55
N ALA A 61 -5.79 -12.95 -5.63
CA ALA A 61 -7.04 -13.43 -6.22
C ALA A 61 -7.90 -14.27 -5.28
N LEU A 62 -7.31 -15.12 -4.44
CA LEU A 62 -8.05 -15.89 -3.45
C LEU A 62 -8.39 -15.09 -2.20
N ALA A 63 -7.51 -14.21 -1.77
CA ALA A 63 -7.69 -13.39 -0.58
C ALA A 63 -8.95 -12.51 -0.65
N ARG A 64 -9.31 -12.00 -1.84
CA ARG A 64 -10.52 -11.19 -2.04
C ARG A 64 -11.82 -11.86 -1.59
N PHE A 65 -11.86 -13.19 -1.53
CA PHE A 65 -13.04 -13.97 -1.10
C PHE A 65 -13.06 -14.25 0.40
N SER A 66 -12.03 -13.86 1.14
CA SER A 66 -12.00 -14.03 2.59
C SER A 66 -13.11 -13.20 3.25
N PRO A 67 -13.76 -13.72 4.32
CA PRO A 67 -14.84 -13.00 5.01
C PRO A 67 -14.48 -11.58 5.45
N VAL A 68 -13.25 -11.34 5.89
CA VAL A 68 -12.76 -10.00 6.28
C VAL A 68 -12.87 -8.99 5.15
N MET A 69 -12.76 -9.40 3.88
CA MET A 69 -12.80 -8.49 2.74
C MET A 69 -14.20 -7.91 2.48
N THR A 70 -15.26 -8.64 2.83
CA THR A 70 -16.63 -8.10 2.81
C THR A 70 -16.79 -7.00 3.86
N ALA A 71 -16.37 -7.28 5.10
CA ALA A 71 -16.39 -6.30 6.18
C ALA A 71 -15.48 -5.09 5.89
N LEU A 72 -14.35 -5.30 5.21
CA LEU A 72 -13.42 -4.24 4.84
C LEU A 72 -14.02 -3.29 3.78
N LYS A 73 -14.84 -3.78 2.85
CA LYS A 73 -15.57 -2.92 1.91
C LYS A 73 -16.53 -1.99 2.64
N ASP A 74 -17.29 -2.51 3.59
CA ASP A 74 -18.20 -1.72 4.42
C ASP A 74 -17.44 -0.72 5.29
N PHE A 75 -16.29 -1.12 5.83
CA PHE A 75 -15.39 -0.29 6.63
C PHE A 75 -14.86 0.89 5.80
N ALA A 76 -14.37 0.64 4.59
CA ALA A 76 -13.91 1.68 3.67
C ALA A 76 -15.05 2.60 3.21
N ALA A 77 -16.25 2.06 2.96
CA ALA A 77 -17.42 2.84 2.58
C ALA A 77 -17.88 3.81 3.69
N GLN A 78 -17.57 3.51 4.95
CA GLN A 78 -17.79 4.41 6.09
C GLN A 78 -16.74 5.53 6.20
N GLY A 79 -15.80 5.63 5.27
CA GLY A 79 -14.75 6.63 5.27
C GLY A 79 -13.57 6.29 6.18
N LYS A 80 -13.52 5.09 6.75
CA LYS A 80 -12.38 4.61 7.56
C LYS A 80 -11.19 4.23 6.70
N TYR A 81 -10.01 4.22 7.27
CA TYR A 81 -8.76 4.12 6.51
C TYR A 81 -8.33 2.68 6.28
N VAL A 82 -7.94 2.39 5.04
CA VAL A 82 -7.39 1.09 4.62
C VAL A 82 -6.06 1.31 3.91
N PHE A 83 -5.04 0.59 4.31
CA PHE A 83 -3.72 0.65 3.70
C PHE A 83 -3.26 -0.73 3.24
N GLY A 84 -3.13 -0.94 1.93
CA GLY A 84 -2.63 -2.17 1.31
C GLY A 84 -1.18 -2.03 0.86
N ILE A 85 -0.30 -2.89 1.37
CA ILE A 85 1.13 -2.90 1.09
C ILE A 85 1.48 -4.14 0.27
N CYS A 86 2.12 -3.98 -0.89
CA CYS A 86 2.56 -5.05 -1.78
C CYS A 86 1.42 -6.03 -2.10
N ASN A 87 1.40 -7.24 -1.54
CA ASN A 87 0.28 -8.18 -1.69
C ASN A 87 -1.06 -7.57 -1.23
N GLY A 88 -1.04 -6.68 -0.23
CA GLY A 88 -2.23 -5.92 0.19
C GLY A 88 -2.77 -5.02 -0.93
N PHE A 89 -1.92 -4.36 -1.69
CA PHE A 89 -2.35 -3.58 -2.85
C PHE A 89 -2.96 -4.46 -3.94
N GLN A 90 -2.34 -5.60 -4.23
CA GLN A 90 -2.89 -6.60 -5.16
C GLN A 90 -4.29 -7.04 -4.73
N ILE A 91 -4.49 -7.34 -3.44
CA ILE A 91 -5.80 -7.72 -2.87
C ILE A 91 -6.82 -6.60 -3.01
N LEU A 92 -6.44 -5.34 -2.78
CA LEU A 92 -7.33 -4.19 -2.92
C LEU A 92 -7.81 -4.01 -4.36
N CYS A 93 -6.94 -4.19 -5.35
CA CYS A 93 -7.33 -4.17 -6.77
C CYS A 93 -8.25 -5.36 -7.10
N GLU A 94 -7.90 -6.58 -6.69
CA GLU A 94 -8.73 -7.78 -6.90
C GLU A 94 -10.12 -7.67 -6.25
N ALA A 95 -10.22 -6.99 -5.11
CA ALA A 95 -11.48 -6.75 -4.41
C ALA A 95 -12.29 -5.59 -4.99
N GLY A 96 -11.74 -4.81 -5.93
CA GLY A 96 -12.38 -3.63 -6.52
C GLY A 96 -12.47 -2.43 -5.57
N LEU A 97 -11.60 -2.38 -4.55
CA LEU A 97 -11.44 -1.21 -3.66
C LEU A 97 -10.50 -0.15 -4.26
N LEU A 98 -9.63 -0.57 -5.17
CA LEU A 98 -8.80 0.29 -6.00
C LEU A 98 -8.92 -0.16 -7.47
N PRO A 99 -8.85 0.77 -8.43
CA PRO A 99 -8.94 0.44 -9.85
C PRO A 99 -7.65 -0.20 -10.39
N GLY A 100 -7.71 -0.83 -11.56
CA GLY A 100 -6.57 -1.46 -12.22
C GLY A 100 -6.25 -2.85 -11.68
N ALA A 101 -5.06 -3.34 -12.00
CA ALA A 101 -4.57 -4.67 -11.60
C ALA A 101 -3.05 -4.67 -11.48
N LEU A 102 -2.52 -5.59 -10.68
CA LEU A 102 -1.09 -5.88 -10.60
C LEU A 102 -0.83 -7.18 -11.37
N ILE A 103 0.11 -7.12 -12.32
CA ILE A 103 0.52 -8.26 -13.13
C ILE A 103 2.01 -8.55 -12.95
N ARG A 104 2.50 -9.59 -13.61
CA ARG A 104 3.92 -9.95 -13.57
C ARG A 104 4.80 -8.79 -14.00
N ASN A 105 5.92 -8.63 -13.31
CA ASN A 105 6.97 -7.70 -13.68
C ASN A 105 7.38 -7.89 -15.15
N SER A 106 7.62 -6.81 -15.87
CA SER A 106 8.02 -6.84 -17.28
C SER A 106 9.29 -7.68 -17.53
N GLY A 107 10.20 -7.71 -16.54
CA GLY A 107 11.42 -8.53 -16.57
C GLY A 107 11.21 -10.00 -16.24
N LEU A 108 9.99 -10.46 -15.90
CA LEU A 108 9.62 -11.84 -15.55
C LEU A 108 10.42 -12.47 -14.38
N HIS A 109 11.02 -11.64 -13.53
CA HIS A 109 11.77 -12.10 -12.36
C HIS A 109 11.33 -11.36 -11.10
N PHE A 110 11.63 -11.96 -9.95
CA PHE A 110 11.43 -11.34 -8.64
C PHE A 110 12.45 -10.22 -8.43
N VAL A 111 11.97 -9.03 -8.03
CA VAL A 111 12.82 -7.87 -7.72
C VAL A 111 12.77 -7.61 -6.22
N CYS A 112 13.96 -7.62 -5.58
CA CYS A 112 14.12 -7.34 -4.16
C CYS A 112 15.28 -6.35 -3.98
N ARG A 113 14.96 -5.08 -3.78
CA ARG A 113 15.94 -4.00 -3.57
C ARG A 113 15.26 -2.73 -3.06
N HIS A 114 16.03 -1.77 -2.56
CA HIS A 114 15.54 -0.41 -2.39
C HIS A 114 15.30 0.25 -3.76
N VAL A 115 14.25 1.04 -3.83
CA VAL A 115 13.88 1.89 -4.96
C VAL A 115 13.54 3.26 -4.44
N ASN A 116 13.67 4.27 -5.29
CA ASN A 116 13.19 5.61 -4.99
C ASN A 116 11.77 5.76 -5.51
N ILE A 117 10.93 6.37 -4.68
CA ILE A 117 9.58 6.77 -5.06
C ILE A 117 9.39 8.26 -4.77
N ARG A 118 8.73 8.95 -5.68
CA ARG A 118 8.38 10.37 -5.54
C ARG A 118 6.94 10.52 -5.08
N THR A 119 6.73 11.42 -4.12
CA THR A 119 5.38 11.81 -3.69
C THR A 119 4.75 12.71 -4.74
N GLU A 120 3.66 12.26 -5.36
CA GLU A 120 2.90 13.02 -6.37
C GLU A 120 1.80 13.88 -5.72
N ASN A 121 1.16 13.38 -4.66
CA ASN A 121 0.08 14.07 -3.98
C ASN A 121 0.25 14.01 -2.45
N LYS A 122 0.54 15.17 -1.85
CA LYS A 122 0.64 15.32 -0.40
C LYS A 122 -0.71 15.52 0.30
N ASN A 123 -1.77 15.78 -0.45
CA ASN A 123 -3.11 16.08 0.08
C ASN A 123 -3.94 14.80 0.28
N THR A 124 -3.31 13.77 0.86
CA THR A 124 -3.99 12.54 1.26
C THR A 124 -3.76 12.25 2.74
N PRO A 125 -4.63 11.47 3.38
CA PRO A 125 -4.42 11.02 4.76
C PRO A 125 -3.11 10.25 4.99
N PHE A 126 -2.50 9.74 3.93
CA PHE A 126 -1.27 8.93 3.99
C PHE A 126 0.00 9.72 3.69
N THR A 127 -0.10 10.98 3.28
CA THR A 127 1.03 11.77 2.78
C THR A 127 1.10 13.19 3.36
N SER A 128 0.26 13.54 4.31
CA SER A 128 0.18 14.89 4.88
C SER A 128 1.46 15.36 5.60
N GLN A 129 2.35 14.43 5.95
CA GLN A 129 3.68 14.74 6.51
C GLN A 129 4.79 14.80 5.45
N LEU A 130 4.43 14.63 4.18
CA LEU A 130 5.34 14.69 3.03
C LEU A 130 5.09 15.96 2.23
N GLU A 131 6.03 16.33 1.37
CA GLU A 131 5.84 17.38 0.36
C GLU A 131 5.77 16.75 -1.04
N ASN A 132 5.07 17.42 -1.97
CA ASN A 132 5.10 17.00 -3.38
C ASN A 132 6.54 17.08 -3.90
N GLY A 133 6.99 16.04 -4.57
CA GLY A 133 8.35 15.90 -5.04
C GLY A 133 9.32 15.28 -4.03
N ASN A 134 8.90 14.99 -2.77
CA ASN A 134 9.76 14.24 -1.86
C ASN A 134 10.13 12.88 -2.45
N VAL A 135 11.41 12.57 -2.45
CA VAL A 135 11.95 11.26 -2.84
C VAL A 135 12.16 10.43 -1.59
N LEU A 136 11.58 9.23 -1.58
CA LEU A 136 11.65 8.27 -0.48
C LEU A 136 12.35 7.01 -0.95
N SER A 137 13.32 6.52 -0.19
CA SER A 137 14.01 5.25 -0.44
C SER A 137 13.30 4.12 0.33
N ILE A 138 12.53 3.30 -0.39
CA ILE A 138 11.67 2.25 0.18
C ILE A 138 11.98 0.91 -0.50
N PRO A 139 12.11 -0.22 0.24
CA PRO A 139 12.35 -1.52 -0.37
C PRO A 139 11.12 -2.06 -1.09
N ILE A 140 11.36 -2.80 -2.17
CA ILE A 140 10.37 -3.65 -2.86
C ILE A 140 10.81 -5.11 -2.81
N ALA A 141 9.83 -6.02 -2.83
CA ALA A 141 10.07 -7.47 -2.87
C ALA A 141 8.88 -8.17 -3.55
N HIS A 142 8.88 -8.25 -4.89
CA HIS A 142 7.74 -8.79 -5.65
C HIS A 142 8.12 -9.33 -7.03
N ALA A 143 7.33 -10.29 -7.52
CA ALA A 143 7.33 -10.77 -8.92
C ALA A 143 6.17 -10.20 -9.74
N GLU A 144 5.13 -9.69 -9.08
CA GLU A 144 3.89 -9.18 -9.66
C GLU A 144 3.58 -7.77 -9.12
N GLY A 145 4.41 -6.80 -9.51
CA GLY A 145 4.29 -5.40 -9.10
C GLY A 145 3.95 -4.43 -10.24
N ASN A 146 3.77 -4.94 -11.44
CA ASN A 146 3.48 -4.15 -12.62
C ASN A 146 2.01 -3.70 -12.60
N TYR A 147 1.77 -2.45 -12.21
CA TYR A 147 0.43 -1.87 -12.21
C TYR A 147 -0.03 -1.56 -13.63
N VAL A 148 -1.23 -2.02 -13.98
CA VAL A 148 -1.87 -1.80 -15.27
C VAL A 148 -3.30 -1.32 -15.12
N CYS A 149 -3.73 -0.43 -16.00
CA CYS A 149 -5.12 0.00 -16.15
C CYS A 149 -5.34 0.46 -17.61
N ASP A 150 -6.60 0.62 -18.02
CA ASP A 150 -6.94 1.23 -19.30
C ASP A 150 -6.71 2.75 -19.31
N ASP A 151 -6.82 3.38 -20.49
CA ASP A 151 -6.54 4.81 -20.64
C ASP A 151 -7.55 5.67 -19.88
N GLU A 152 -8.83 5.32 -19.89
CA GLU A 152 -9.87 6.03 -19.18
C GLU A 152 -9.62 6.03 -17.65
N THR A 153 -9.25 4.87 -17.11
CA THR A 153 -8.88 4.76 -15.69
C THR A 153 -7.63 5.57 -15.37
N PHE A 154 -6.62 5.54 -16.26
CA PHE A 154 -5.39 6.30 -16.05
C PHE A 154 -5.65 7.82 -16.04
N GLU A 155 -6.38 8.34 -17.02
CA GLU A 155 -6.76 9.74 -17.10
C GLU A 155 -7.53 10.18 -15.84
N ARG A 156 -8.50 9.38 -15.38
CA ARG A 156 -9.24 9.66 -14.15
C ARG A 156 -8.35 9.67 -12.90
N LEU A 157 -7.38 8.74 -12.80
CA LEU A 157 -6.42 8.72 -11.69
C LEU A 157 -5.55 9.98 -11.67
N GLU A 158 -5.12 10.47 -12.84
CA GLU A 158 -4.36 11.71 -12.95
C GLU A 158 -5.19 12.94 -12.60
N GLU A 159 -6.33 13.11 -13.22
CA GLU A 159 -7.21 14.27 -13.03
C GLU A 159 -7.68 14.42 -11.57
N ASN A 160 -7.98 13.30 -10.91
CA ASN A 160 -8.41 13.30 -9.51
C ASN A 160 -7.25 13.32 -8.51
N GLY A 161 -6.00 13.30 -8.96
CA GLY A 161 -4.83 13.25 -8.09
C GLY A 161 -4.78 11.99 -7.22
N GLN A 162 -5.22 10.86 -7.77
CA GLN A 162 -5.25 9.56 -7.09
C GLN A 162 -3.93 8.80 -7.19
N ILE A 163 -3.01 9.22 -8.07
CA ILE A 163 -1.65 8.71 -8.12
C ILE A 163 -0.88 9.36 -6.97
N VAL A 164 -0.49 8.57 -5.98
CA VAL A 164 0.13 9.05 -4.74
C VAL A 164 1.64 8.96 -4.83
N PHE A 165 2.16 7.88 -5.40
CA PHE A 165 3.60 7.63 -5.55
C PHE A 165 3.95 7.13 -6.95
N ARG A 166 5.10 7.58 -7.48
CA ARG A 166 5.72 7.04 -8.70
C ARG A 166 7.16 6.63 -8.42
N TYR A 167 7.61 5.56 -9.08
CA TYR A 167 9.03 5.23 -9.10
C TYR A 167 9.81 6.34 -9.82
N CYS A 168 10.94 6.71 -9.25
CA CYS A 168 11.83 7.77 -9.77
C CYS A 168 13.30 7.40 -9.57
N ASP A 169 14.20 8.20 -10.12
CA ASP A 169 15.64 8.15 -9.80
C ASP A 169 15.97 8.89 -8.50
N GLU A 170 17.25 9.04 -8.18
CA GLU A 170 17.73 9.72 -6.95
C GLU A 170 17.44 11.21 -6.96
N GLU A 171 17.33 11.82 -8.14
CA GLU A 171 17.00 13.24 -8.36
C GLU A 171 15.47 13.49 -8.37
N GLY A 172 14.66 12.44 -8.32
CA GLY A 172 13.20 12.52 -8.35
C GLY A 172 12.62 12.55 -9.77
N GLU A 173 13.42 12.29 -10.81
CA GLU A 173 12.95 12.25 -12.18
C GLU A 173 12.30 10.90 -12.51
N ILE A 174 11.16 10.95 -13.20
CA ILE A 174 10.41 9.76 -13.60
C ILE A 174 10.94 9.29 -14.96
N THR A 175 11.80 8.28 -14.94
CA THR A 175 12.44 7.75 -16.13
C THR A 175 12.02 6.29 -16.37
N PRO A 176 12.12 5.76 -17.60
CA PRO A 176 11.90 4.34 -17.85
C PRO A 176 12.85 3.44 -17.03
N GLU A 177 14.08 3.89 -16.79
CA GLU A 177 15.13 3.16 -16.09
C GLU A 177 14.84 3.06 -14.58
N SER A 178 14.16 4.05 -14.02
CA SER A 178 13.74 4.04 -12.61
C SER A 178 12.53 3.13 -12.34
N ASN A 179 11.87 2.62 -13.41
CA ASN A 179 10.73 1.71 -13.31
C ASN A 179 11.19 0.25 -13.09
N PRO A 180 11.03 -0.32 -11.88
CA PRO A 180 11.61 -1.63 -11.58
C PRO A 180 10.79 -2.80 -12.12
N ASN A 181 9.55 -2.59 -12.53
CA ASN A 181 8.58 -3.66 -12.79
C ASN A 181 7.71 -3.47 -14.03
N GLY A 182 7.83 -2.34 -14.73
CA GLY A 182 7.04 -2.02 -15.92
C GLY A 182 5.67 -1.40 -15.62
N ALA A 183 5.45 -0.93 -14.40
CA ALA A 183 4.20 -0.28 -14.01
C ALA A 183 3.87 0.92 -14.91
N ARG A 184 2.61 1.06 -15.32
CA ARG A 184 2.13 2.16 -16.15
C ARG A 184 2.55 3.50 -15.55
N SER A 185 3.23 4.34 -16.34
CA SER A 185 3.71 5.67 -15.92
C SER A 185 4.45 5.65 -14.58
N ASN A 186 5.23 4.61 -14.30
CA ASN A 186 5.97 4.44 -13.05
C ASN A 186 5.10 4.42 -11.77
N ILE A 187 3.80 4.13 -11.86
CA ILE A 187 2.92 4.13 -10.69
C ILE A 187 3.43 3.11 -9.65
N ALA A 188 3.76 3.62 -8.47
CA ALA A 188 4.17 2.83 -7.31
C ALA A 188 3.05 2.67 -6.28
N GLY A 189 2.08 3.61 -6.27
CA GLY A 189 0.93 3.59 -5.37
C GLY A 189 -0.17 4.56 -5.77
N ILE A 190 -1.42 4.15 -5.51
CA ILE A 190 -2.64 4.93 -5.81
C ILE A 190 -3.58 4.93 -4.60
N CYS A 191 -4.46 5.93 -4.53
CA CYS A 191 -5.56 5.96 -3.56
C CYS A 191 -6.95 5.91 -4.22
N SER A 192 -7.96 5.59 -3.41
CA SER A 192 -9.37 5.70 -3.80
C SER A 192 -9.79 7.16 -4.02
N GLU A 193 -10.92 7.39 -4.69
CA GLU A 193 -11.49 8.74 -4.88
C GLU A 193 -11.70 9.47 -3.55
N ASN A 194 -12.18 8.77 -2.53
CA ASN A 194 -12.37 9.33 -1.18
C ASN A 194 -11.07 9.45 -0.39
N ARG A 195 -9.93 9.05 -0.98
CA ARG A 195 -8.58 9.11 -0.39
C ARG A 195 -8.39 8.37 0.94
N ASN A 196 -9.33 7.52 1.31
CA ASN A 196 -9.28 6.73 2.54
C ASN A 196 -8.75 5.30 2.35
N VAL A 197 -8.51 4.88 1.11
CA VAL A 197 -7.86 3.61 0.76
C VAL A 197 -6.59 3.90 -0.02
N LEU A 198 -5.45 3.45 0.47
CA LEU A 198 -4.15 3.51 -0.23
C LEU A 198 -3.67 2.10 -0.54
N GLY A 199 -3.14 1.89 -1.75
CA GLY A 199 -2.37 0.72 -2.14
C GLY A 199 -1.03 1.13 -2.71
N MET A 200 0.06 0.48 -2.29
CA MET A 200 1.39 0.69 -2.86
C MET A 200 2.21 -0.59 -2.88
N MET A 201 3.08 -0.75 -3.89
CA MET A 201 3.96 -1.93 -3.99
C MET A 201 5.19 -1.89 -3.08
N PRO A 202 5.84 -0.73 -2.87
CA PRO A 202 6.92 -0.61 -1.89
C PRO A 202 6.46 -0.88 -0.46
N HIS A 203 7.41 -1.28 0.39
CA HIS A 203 7.21 -1.68 1.78
C HIS A 203 7.64 -0.58 2.76
N PRO A 204 6.80 0.43 3.08
CA PRO A 204 7.18 1.48 4.02
C PRO A 204 7.39 0.96 5.44
N GLU A 205 6.75 -0.17 5.81
CA GLU A 205 6.94 -0.84 7.10
C GLU A 205 8.36 -1.38 7.28
N ARG A 206 9.10 -1.56 6.19
CA ARG A 206 10.51 -1.97 6.17
C ARG A 206 11.49 -0.81 5.98
N ALA A 207 10.99 0.42 6.02
CA ALA A 207 11.76 1.66 5.91
C ALA A 207 11.40 2.63 7.05
N CYS A 208 11.29 2.13 8.28
CA CYS A 208 10.97 2.92 9.47
C CYS A 208 12.11 2.97 10.50
N GLU A 209 13.22 2.32 10.22
CA GLU A 209 14.39 2.21 11.10
C GLU A 209 15.68 2.33 10.31
N GLU A 210 16.62 3.19 10.75
CA GLU A 210 17.94 3.34 10.09
C GLU A 210 18.68 2.01 9.93
N MET A 211 18.50 1.10 10.89
CA MET A 211 19.10 -0.23 10.86
C MET A 211 18.62 -1.07 9.66
N LEU A 212 17.44 -0.75 9.11
CA LEU A 212 16.87 -1.37 7.91
C LEU A 212 17.27 -0.66 6.61
N GLY A 213 18.06 0.42 6.70
CA GLY A 213 18.60 1.16 5.57
C GLY A 213 17.85 2.46 5.22
N SER A 214 16.66 2.70 5.76
CA SER A 214 15.90 3.94 5.56
C SER A 214 14.89 4.18 6.68
N ASN A 215 14.58 5.46 6.93
CA ASN A 215 13.51 5.92 7.81
C ASN A 215 12.32 6.54 7.05
N ASP A 216 12.36 6.58 5.73
CA ASP A 216 11.47 7.37 4.88
C ASP A 216 10.02 6.87 4.93
N GLY A 217 9.81 5.58 5.22
CA GLY A 217 8.47 5.01 5.38
C GLY A 217 7.71 5.51 6.61
N ARG A 218 8.42 6.05 7.60
CA ARG A 218 7.83 6.49 8.88
C ARG A 218 6.79 7.58 8.70
N ASP A 219 7.02 8.53 7.81
CA ASP A 219 6.14 9.68 7.64
C ASP A 219 4.83 9.34 6.93
N ILE A 220 4.79 8.21 6.19
CA ILE A 220 3.53 7.65 5.66
C ILE A 220 2.63 7.20 6.82
N PHE A 221 3.17 6.45 7.79
CA PHE A 221 2.41 6.01 8.96
C PHE A 221 2.03 7.16 9.89
N ARG A 222 2.90 8.16 10.04
CA ARG A 222 2.61 9.38 10.81
C ARG A 222 1.48 10.18 10.17
N SER A 223 1.49 10.32 8.84
CA SER A 223 0.40 10.98 8.11
C SER A 223 -0.94 10.33 8.41
N LEU A 224 -1.00 9.00 8.31
CA LEU A 224 -2.22 8.24 8.62
C LEU A 224 -2.66 8.44 10.07
N THR A 225 -1.71 8.44 11.02
CA THR A 225 -2.01 8.66 12.44
C THR A 225 -2.60 10.05 12.68
N ASN A 226 -2.01 11.08 12.07
CA ASN A 226 -2.50 12.46 12.17
C ASN A 226 -3.90 12.60 11.56
N ALA A 227 -4.14 11.99 10.42
CA ALA A 227 -5.46 12.00 9.78
C ALA A 227 -6.54 11.36 10.67
N ILE A 228 -6.24 10.26 11.36
CA ILE A 228 -7.16 9.62 12.32
C ILE A 228 -7.38 10.52 13.54
N ALA A 229 -6.36 11.24 13.99
CA ALA A 229 -6.45 12.17 15.12
C ALA A 229 -7.14 13.50 14.78
N GLY A 230 -7.34 13.80 13.50
CA GLY A 230 -7.92 15.06 13.01
C GLY A 230 -6.97 16.26 13.11
N ILE A 231 -5.65 16.03 13.02
CA ILE A 231 -4.57 17.04 13.12
C ILE A 231 -3.72 17.06 11.86
#